data_f1e3022d2184f65fc1567f3c6e550646
#
_entry.id   f1e3022d2184f65fc1567f3c6e550646
#
_cell.length_a   1.000
_cell.length_b   1.000
_cell.length_c   1.000
_cell.angle_alpha   90.00
_cell.angle_beta   90.00
_cell.angle_gamma   90.00
#
_symmetry.space_group_name_H-M   'P 1'
#
loop_
_entity.id
_entity.type
_entity.pdbx_description
1 polymer ?
#
loop_
_entity_poly.entity_id
_entity_poly.type
_entity_poly.pdbx_seq_one_letter_code
_entity_poly.pdbx_strand_id
1 'polypeptide(L)'
;MKYALALIAALAFAAPAVAQHSHGAQKGPNGGPVEAVAGVHAELVVSGNTVTFNILDEANKPVPSQGFTGSALVVSGADRETVALAPAGDSALQGDAKKPVAKGAAISVTIKTAAGKSGQARFKM
;
A
#
# COMPACT_ATOMS: atom_id res chain seq x y z
N MET A 1 47.13 15.36 -52.14
CA MET A 1 46.47 14.22 -51.45
C MET A 1 45.91 14.71 -50.14
N LYS A 2 44.64 14.81 -50.10
CA LYS A 2 43.96 15.31 -48.91
C LYS A 2 43.17 14.13 -48.31
N TYR A 3 43.62 13.64 -47.22
CA TYR A 3 42.89 12.61 -46.49
C TYR A 3 41.95 13.30 -45.53
N ALA A 4 40.67 13.25 -45.84
CA ALA A 4 39.64 13.70 -44.93
C ALA A 4 39.38 12.59 -43.89
N LEU A 5 39.82 12.80 -42.68
CA LEU A 5 39.47 11.92 -41.57
C LEU A 5 38.08 12.28 -41.08
N ALA A 6 37.10 11.47 -41.43
CA ALA A 6 35.75 11.62 -40.87
C ALA A 6 35.74 11.02 -39.47
N LEU A 7 35.74 11.87 -38.48
CA LEU A 7 35.56 11.47 -37.09
C LEU A 7 34.05 11.27 -36.85
N ILE A 8 33.61 10.00 -36.82
CA ILE A 8 32.25 9.66 -36.42
C ILE A 8 32.22 9.66 -34.92
N ALA A 9 31.69 10.74 -34.36
CA ALA A 9 31.36 10.79 -32.94
C ALA A 9 30.11 9.95 -32.72
N ALA A 10 30.29 8.75 -32.19
CA ALA A 10 29.17 7.96 -31.71
C ALA A 10 28.63 8.59 -30.41
N LEU A 11 27.54 9.30 -30.51
CA LEU A 11 26.80 9.76 -29.35
C LEU A 11 26.12 8.54 -28.75
N ALA A 12 26.72 7.98 -27.70
CA ALA A 12 26.05 6.99 -26.88
C ALA A 12 24.96 7.71 -26.08
N PHE A 13 23.73 7.60 -26.53
CA PHE A 13 22.57 7.98 -25.71
C PHE A 13 22.46 6.98 -24.57
N ALA A 14 22.99 7.33 -23.42
CA ALA A 14 22.66 6.61 -22.20
C ALA A 14 21.21 6.94 -21.87
N ALA A 15 20.30 6.02 -22.21
CA ALA A 15 18.92 6.12 -21.73
C ALA A 15 18.95 6.05 -20.20
N PRO A 16 18.30 7.00 -19.50
CA PRO A 16 18.18 6.86 -18.05
C PRO A 16 17.41 5.59 -17.79
N ALA A 17 18.03 4.66 -17.08
CA ALA A 17 17.33 3.51 -16.55
C ALA A 17 16.30 4.05 -15.56
N VAL A 18 15.04 4.14 -15.99
CA VAL A 18 13.95 4.35 -15.05
C VAL A 18 13.88 3.09 -14.23
N ALA A 19 14.42 3.15 -13.02
CA ALA A 19 14.22 2.08 -12.07
C ALA A 19 12.71 2.01 -11.83
N GLN A 20 12.04 1.09 -12.50
CA GLN A 20 10.71 0.70 -12.13
C GLN A 20 10.84 0.06 -10.74
N HIS A 21 10.49 0.84 -9.75
CA HIS A 21 10.17 0.25 -8.47
C HIS A 21 8.90 -0.57 -8.70
N SER A 22 9.07 -1.81 -9.16
CA SER A 22 8.02 -2.77 -8.99
C SER A 22 7.90 -2.92 -7.47
N HIS A 23 6.89 -2.29 -6.91
CA HIS A 23 6.43 -2.63 -5.59
C HIS A 23 5.86 -4.05 -5.69
N GLY A 24 6.75 -5.03 -5.85
CA GLY A 24 6.42 -6.40 -5.56
C GLY A 24 5.86 -6.39 -4.15
N ALA A 25 4.66 -6.93 -3.97
CA ALA A 25 3.95 -6.90 -2.72
C ALA A 25 4.88 -7.29 -1.58
N GLN A 26 5.35 -6.29 -0.83
CA GLN A 26 6.05 -6.53 0.41
C GLN A 26 5.07 -7.22 1.35
N LYS A 27 5.50 -8.32 1.94
CA LYS A 27 4.72 -8.98 2.98
C LYS A 27 5.17 -8.49 4.34
N GLY A 28 4.20 -8.17 5.16
CA GLY A 28 4.46 -7.76 6.54
C GLY A 28 4.69 -8.93 7.47
N PRO A 29 4.91 -8.65 8.75
CA PRO A 29 5.20 -9.66 9.77
C PRO A 29 4.08 -10.69 9.97
N ASN A 30 2.84 -10.38 9.55
CA ASN A 30 1.72 -11.32 9.62
C ASN A 30 1.41 -11.98 8.27
N GLY A 31 2.30 -11.82 7.29
CA GLY A 31 2.16 -12.42 5.97
C GLY A 31 1.24 -11.70 5.01
N GLY A 32 0.70 -10.57 5.38
CA GLY A 32 -0.17 -9.74 4.54
C GLY A 32 0.58 -8.76 3.67
N PRO A 33 -0.05 -8.25 2.59
CA PRO A 33 0.56 -7.21 1.77
C PRO A 33 0.70 -5.90 2.54
N VAL A 34 1.78 -5.18 2.28
CA VAL A 34 2.11 -3.92 2.95
C VAL A 34 2.14 -2.80 1.93
N GLU A 35 1.50 -1.69 2.25
CA GLU A 35 1.53 -0.47 1.46
C GLU A 35 1.82 0.75 2.34
N ALA A 36 2.53 1.72 1.77
CA ALA A 36 2.76 3.00 2.45
C ALA A 36 1.50 3.85 2.39
N VAL A 37 1.11 4.44 3.50
CA VAL A 37 -0.06 5.30 3.60
C VAL A 37 0.09 6.30 4.74
N ALA A 38 -0.15 7.58 4.46
CA ALA A 38 -0.11 8.65 5.46
C ALA A 38 1.19 8.71 6.30
N GLY A 39 2.33 8.33 5.69
CA GLY A 39 3.64 8.34 6.37
C GLY A 39 3.93 7.13 7.24
N VAL A 40 3.04 6.14 7.25
CA VAL A 40 3.24 4.85 7.91
C VAL A 40 3.11 3.73 6.89
N HIS A 41 3.35 2.51 7.31
CA HIS A 41 3.05 1.32 6.52
C HIS A 41 1.81 0.64 7.10
N ALA A 42 0.97 0.11 6.24
CA ALA A 42 -0.20 -0.66 6.64
C ALA A 42 -0.12 -2.06 6.06
N GLU A 43 -0.25 -3.05 6.90
CA GLU A 43 -0.32 -4.46 6.49
C GLU A 43 -1.78 -4.91 6.54
N LEU A 44 -2.29 -5.39 5.42
CA LEU A 44 -3.66 -5.90 5.33
C LEU A 44 -3.71 -7.37 5.74
N VAL A 45 -4.57 -7.68 6.70
CA VAL A 45 -4.92 -9.05 7.07
C VAL A 45 -6.44 -9.17 7.06
N VAL A 46 -6.94 -10.13 6.31
CA VAL A 46 -8.38 -10.41 6.22
C VAL A 46 -8.66 -11.78 6.80
N SER A 47 -9.66 -11.83 7.67
CA SER A 47 -10.15 -13.07 8.24
C SER A 47 -11.69 -13.08 8.17
N GLY A 48 -12.24 -13.90 7.26
CA GLY A 48 -13.66 -13.90 6.99
C GLY A 48 -14.15 -12.54 6.49
N ASN A 49 -14.95 -11.86 7.29
CA ASN A 49 -15.42 -10.51 7.01
C ASN A 49 -14.69 -9.43 7.82
N THR A 50 -13.71 -9.80 8.62
CA THR A 50 -12.92 -8.86 9.41
C THR A 50 -11.72 -8.37 8.60
N VAL A 51 -11.60 -7.06 8.44
CA VAL A 51 -10.52 -6.38 7.74
C VAL A 51 -9.64 -5.68 8.78
N THR A 52 -8.37 -6.03 8.81
CA THR A 52 -7.41 -5.48 9.76
C THR A 52 -6.25 -4.86 9.02
N PHE A 53 -5.89 -3.64 9.41
CA PHE A 53 -4.68 -2.96 8.95
C PHE A 53 -3.74 -2.80 10.14
N ASN A 54 -2.66 -3.57 10.15
CA ASN A 54 -1.62 -3.41 11.14
C ASN A 54 -0.74 -2.22 10.76
N ILE A 55 -0.57 -1.28 11.66
CA ILE A 55 0.21 -0.07 11.42
C ILE A 55 1.66 -0.31 11.83
N LEU A 56 2.56 -0.09 10.89
CA LEU A 56 3.98 -0.39 11.02
C LEU A 56 4.82 0.84 10.66
N ASP A 57 6.02 0.90 11.19
CA ASP A 57 7.05 1.83 10.73
C ASP A 57 7.85 1.22 9.56
N GLU A 58 8.84 1.95 9.06
CA GLU A 58 9.68 1.50 7.95
C GLU A 58 10.50 0.25 8.28
N ALA A 59 10.73 -0.03 9.56
CA ALA A 59 11.42 -1.22 10.03
C ALA A 59 10.48 -2.38 10.34
N ASN A 60 9.21 -2.29 9.93
CA ASN A 60 8.13 -3.27 10.21
C ASN A 60 7.83 -3.45 11.71
N LYS A 61 8.10 -2.44 12.50
CA LYS A 61 7.75 -2.42 13.91
C LYS A 61 6.37 -1.82 14.12
N PRO A 62 5.58 -2.32 15.08
CA PRO A 62 4.26 -1.77 15.37
C PRO A 62 4.31 -0.29 15.76
N VAL A 63 3.37 0.46 15.21
CA VAL A 63 3.13 1.87 15.56
C VAL A 63 1.81 1.97 16.29
N PRO A 64 1.73 2.67 17.43
CA PRO A 64 0.46 2.83 18.14
C PRO A 64 -0.63 3.43 17.24
N SER A 65 -1.79 2.78 17.22
CA SER A 65 -2.92 3.21 16.38
C SER A 65 -3.90 4.13 17.12
N GLN A 66 -3.63 4.44 18.36
CA GLN A 66 -4.47 5.36 19.15
C GLN A 66 -4.54 6.71 18.46
N GLY A 67 -5.75 7.24 18.30
CA GLY A 67 -5.98 8.51 17.62
C GLY A 67 -6.03 8.40 16.08
N PHE A 68 -5.79 7.24 15.53
CA PHE A 68 -5.95 6.99 14.09
C PHE A 68 -7.43 6.77 13.77
N THR A 69 -7.83 7.18 12.59
CA THR A 69 -9.13 6.86 12.01
C THR A 69 -8.94 6.34 10.59
N GLY A 70 -9.91 5.64 10.07
CA GLY A 70 -9.84 5.15 8.71
C GLY A 70 -11.15 4.56 8.21
N SER A 71 -11.16 4.32 6.92
CA SER A 71 -12.22 3.58 6.24
C SER A 71 -11.62 2.77 5.11
N ALA A 72 -12.24 1.65 4.80
CA ALA A 72 -11.84 0.79 3.69
C ALA A 72 -13.00 0.61 2.74
N LEU A 73 -12.75 0.83 1.45
CA LEU A 73 -13.69 0.50 0.39
C LEU A 73 -13.32 -0.88 -0.14
N VAL A 74 -14.20 -1.84 0.04
CA VAL A 74 -14.04 -3.20 -0.45
C VAL A 74 -14.85 -3.35 -1.73
N VAL A 75 -14.18 -3.68 -2.84
CA VAL A 75 -14.80 -3.88 -4.14
C VAL A 75 -14.58 -5.32 -4.58
N SER A 76 -15.67 -6.06 -4.75
CA SER A 76 -15.66 -7.44 -5.19
C SER A 76 -16.64 -7.59 -6.33
N GLY A 77 -16.14 -7.59 -7.57
CA GLY A 77 -17.01 -7.59 -8.76
C GLY A 77 -17.91 -6.36 -8.79
N ALA A 78 -19.23 -6.57 -8.78
CA ALA A 78 -20.22 -5.49 -8.74
C ALA A 78 -20.54 -5.03 -7.31
N ASP A 79 -20.07 -5.73 -6.29
CA ASP A 79 -20.33 -5.40 -4.89
C ASP A 79 -19.33 -4.40 -4.37
N ARG A 80 -19.83 -3.38 -3.69
CA ARG A 80 -19.03 -2.33 -3.07
C ARG A 80 -19.50 -2.11 -1.64
N GLU A 81 -18.57 -2.05 -0.71
CA GLU A 81 -18.89 -1.80 0.69
C GLU A 81 -17.83 -0.92 1.32
N THR A 82 -18.28 0.10 2.05
CA THR A 82 -17.41 0.92 2.89
C THR A 82 -17.41 0.38 4.30
N VAL A 83 -16.23 0.03 4.80
CA VAL A 83 -16.02 -0.50 6.14
C VAL A 83 -15.38 0.59 6.99
N ALA A 84 -16.05 1.00 8.05
CA ALA A 84 -15.48 1.92 9.02
C ALA A 84 -14.41 1.21 9.84
N LEU A 85 -13.25 1.84 10.00
CA LEU A 85 -12.13 1.29 10.75
C LEU A 85 -11.96 2.06 12.06
N ALA A 86 -11.65 1.33 13.12
CA ALA A 86 -11.37 1.90 14.43
C ALA A 86 -10.12 1.24 15.00
N PRO A 87 -9.38 1.92 15.89
CA PRO A 87 -8.24 1.30 16.56
C PRO A 87 -8.64 0.01 17.25
N ALA A 88 -7.86 -1.03 17.03
CA ALA A 88 -8.04 -2.36 17.63
C ALA A 88 -6.70 -2.84 18.17
N GLY A 89 -6.66 -3.25 19.42
CA GLY A 89 -5.39 -3.55 20.07
C GLY A 89 -4.49 -2.32 20.13
N ASP A 90 -3.18 -2.53 20.11
CA ASP A 90 -2.20 -1.45 20.29
C ASP A 90 -1.80 -0.77 18.99
N SER A 91 -1.87 -1.48 17.86
CA SER A 91 -1.25 -1.01 16.62
C SER A 91 -2.03 -1.38 15.36
N ALA A 92 -3.33 -1.56 15.44
CA ALA A 92 -4.15 -1.93 14.31
C ALA A 92 -5.39 -1.03 14.16
N LEU A 93 -5.88 -0.96 12.93
CA LEU A 93 -7.22 -0.47 12.61
C LEU A 93 -8.03 -1.65 12.09
N GLN A 94 -9.24 -1.81 12.54
CA GLN A 94 -10.06 -2.96 12.22
C GLN A 94 -11.52 -2.58 12.00
N GLY A 95 -12.17 -3.29 11.12
CA GLY A 95 -13.60 -3.18 10.87
C GLY A 95 -14.15 -4.46 10.28
N ASP A 96 -15.46 -4.63 10.38
CA ASP A 96 -16.16 -5.79 9.85
C ASP A 96 -16.99 -5.42 8.62
N ALA A 97 -16.79 -6.17 7.54
CA ALA A 97 -17.66 -6.13 6.38
C ALA A 97 -18.94 -6.91 6.65
N LYS A 98 -20.00 -6.63 5.92
CA LYS A 98 -21.28 -7.36 6.03
C LYS A 98 -21.18 -8.76 5.45
N LYS A 99 -20.28 -8.95 4.47
CA LYS A 99 -20.05 -10.22 3.79
C LYS A 99 -18.57 -10.58 3.91
N PRO A 100 -18.22 -11.85 3.85
CA PRO A 100 -16.82 -12.26 3.76
C PRO A 100 -16.14 -11.58 2.56
N VAL A 101 -14.90 -11.15 2.77
CA VAL A 101 -14.12 -10.52 1.70
C VAL A 101 -13.67 -11.60 0.73
N ALA A 102 -14.09 -11.47 -0.53
CA ALA A 102 -13.78 -12.44 -1.55
C ALA A 102 -12.32 -12.36 -1.99
N LYS A 103 -11.76 -13.51 -2.37
CA LYS A 103 -10.45 -13.58 -3.00
C LYS A 103 -10.48 -12.78 -4.31
N GLY A 104 -9.46 -11.97 -4.53
CA GLY A 104 -9.42 -11.08 -5.69
C GLY A 104 -10.10 -9.73 -5.49
N ALA A 105 -10.67 -9.47 -4.32
CA ALA A 105 -11.25 -8.17 -4.00
C ALA A 105 -10.17 -7.07 -4.01
N ALA A 106 -10.56 -5.88 -4.43
CA ALA A 106 -9.75 -4.67 -4.31
C ALA A 106 -10.17 -3.92 -3.06
N ILE A 107 -9.20 -3.52 -2.25
CA ILE A 107 -9.45 -2.78 -1.02
C ILE A 107 -8.69 -1.47 -1.08
N SER A 108 -9.42 -0.36 -1.02
CA SER A 108 -8.85 0.98 -0.92
C SER A 108 -9.03 1.49 0.50
N VAL A 109 -7.94 1.76 1.19
CA VAL A 109 -7.98 2.27 2.55
C VAL A 109 -7.62 3.75 2.57
N THR A 110 -8.36 4.51 3.35
CA THR A 110 -8.03 5.89 3.71
C THR A 110 -7.74 5.90 5.20
N ILE A 111 -6.57 6.40 5.56
CA ILE A 111 -6.12 6.47 6.95
C ILE A 111 -5.78 7.92 7.29
N LYS A 112 -6.20 8.35 8.47
CA LYS A 112 -5.80 9.60 9.08
C LYS A 112 -5.07 9.31 10.37
N THR A 113 -3.84 9.79 10.50
CA THR A 113 -3.02 9.58 11.69
C THR A 113 -3.44 10.47 12.84
N ALA A 114 -2.96 10.19 14.05
CA ALA A 114 -3.19 11.03 15.21
C ALA A 114 -2.71 12.47 15.02
N ALA A 115 -1.67 12.67 14.21
CA ALA A 115 -1.15 14.00 13.86
C ALA A 115 -1.98 14.71 12.78
N GLY A 116 -3.03 14.09 12.25
CA GLY A 116 -3.91 14.66 11.24
C GLY A 116 -3.44 14.45 9.80
N LYS A 117 -2.41 13.64 9.58
CA LYS A 117 -1.93 13.31 8.23
C LYS A 117 -2.83 12.26 7.61
N SER A 118 -3.31 12.52 6.39
CA SER A 118 -4.19 11.60 5.65
C SER A 118 -3.48 11.00 4.46
N GLY A 119 -3.90 9.80 4.09
CA GLY A 119 -3.41 9.14 2.89
C GLY A 119 -4.31 7.99 2.47
N GLN A 120 -4.09 7.51 1.27
CA GLN A 120 -4.81 6.38 0.69
C GLN A 120 -3.83 5.34 0.18
N ALA A 121 -4.22 4.09 0.25
CA ALA A 121 -3.49 2.98 -0.33
C ALA A 121 -4.46 1.97 -0.92
N ARG A 122 -3.98 1.23 -1.92
CA ARG A 122 -4.74 0.17 -2.58
C ARG A 122 -4.10 -1.17 -2.33
N PHE A 123 -4.96 -2.12 -2.01
CA PHE A 123 -4.58 -3.52 -1.83
C PHE A 123 -5.39 -4.40 -2.77
N LYS A 124 -4.78 -5.46 -3.22
CA LYS A 124 -5.46 -6.50 -3.98
C LYS A 124 -5.32 -7.82 -3.23
N MET A 125 -6.45 -8.48 -3.00
CA MET A 125 -6.51 -9.77 -2.34
C MET A 125 -6.06 -10.90 -3.26
#